data_ed2ff57e2f1ffad25f4b19d7780f0fe3
#
_entry.id   ed2ff57e2f1ffad25f4b19d7780f0fe3
#
_cell.length_a   1.000
_cell.length_b   1.000
_cell.length_c   1.000
_cell.angle_alpha   90.00
_cell.angle_beta   90.00
_cell.angle_gamma   90.00
#
_symmetry.space_group_name_H-M   'P 1'
#
loop_
_entity.id
_entity.type
_entity.pdbx_description
1 polymer ?
#
loop_
_entity_poly.entity_id
_entity_poly.type
_entity_poly.pdbx_seq_one_letter_code
_entity_poly.pdbx_strand_id
1 'polypeptide(L)'
;LSERDVQAVMRFVIISLIILPVLPDEAFGPHLVLNPREIWWMVVLIVGIGLAGYVSYKLFGGGAGVVLAGILGGLISSTATTVAYARRVKENPEAASLAAVIIVIASTVAAARVIVEVAAVAPSILGAVAPPLVAWCLLMVLMSITMLMFDKTQGDAMPEQENPAELKSALIFGAVYALIIFATAAAKDYFGGQALYGIALVSGFVDVDAITLSTARLAAAQRVEVTTAWQVILIASLVNLVFKAGVALTLGSAQLFLRVASAFGVAIAGGVTILVAWP
;
A
#
# COMPACT_ATOMS: atom_id res chain seq x y z
N LEU A 1 -1.36 4.77 27.15
CA LEU A 1 -1.10 3.50 26.46
C LEU A 1 -2.03 2.46 27.06
N SER A 2 -2.87 1.84 26.24
CA SER A 2 -3.72 0.73 26.65
C SER A 2 -2.91 -0.57 26.68
N GLU A 3 -3.44 -1.63 27.34
CA GLU A 3 -2.82 -2.96 27.28
C GLU A 3 -2.65 -3.44 25.83
N ARG A 4 -3.59 -3.09 24.95
CA ARG A 4 -3.51 -3.40 23.50
C ARG A 4 -2.32 -2.73 22.83
N ASP A 5 -1.99 -1.50 23.21
CA ASP A 5 -0.85 -0.75 22.63
C ASP A 5 0.48 -1.39 23.04
N VAL A 6 0.62 -1.78 24.30
CA VAL A 6 1.79 -2.51 24.81
C VAL A 6 1.92 -3.86 24.09
N GLN A 7 0.82 -4.60 23.95
CA GLN A 7 0.82 -5.86 23.21
C GLN A 7 1.23 -5.68 21.74
N ALA A 8 0.84 -4.58 21.07
CA ALA A 8 1.25 -4.28 19.71
C ALA A 8 2.78 -4.15 19.60
N VAL A 9 3.37 -3.34 20.48
CA VAL A 9 4.83 -3.15 20.51
C VAL A 9 5.54 -4.46 20.86
N MET A 10 5.05 -5.21 21.85
CA MET A 10 5.64 -6.50 22.24
C MET A 10 5.58 -7.53 21.10
N ARG A 11 4.48 -7.61 20.37
CA ARG A 11 4.36 -8.48 19.19
C ARG A 11 5.34 -8.06 18.09
N PHE A 12 5.49 -6.77 17.84
CA PHE A 12 6.49 -6.30 16.89
C PHE A 12 7.92 -6.64 17.30
N VAL A 13 8.24 -6.53 18.60
CA VAL A 13 9.52 -6.98 19.15
C VAL A 13 9.73 -8.47 18.90
N ILE A 14 8.71 -9.30 19.12
CA ILE A 14 8.78 -10.76 18.83
C ILE A 14 9.03 -10.99 17.33
N ILE A 15 8.29 -10.33 16.46
CA ILE A 15 8.40 -10.45 15.00
C ILE A 15 9.81 -10.03 14.53
N SER A 16 10.37 -8.93 15.06
CA SER A 16 11.60 -8.33 14.57
C SER A 16 12.88 -8.84 15.26
N LEU A 17 12.84 -9.05 16.58
CA LEU A 17 14.03 -9.38 17.36
C LEU A 17 14.15 -10.86 17.74
N ILE A 18 13.05 -11.62 17.72
CA ILE A 18 13.07 -13.05 18.07
C ILE A 18 12.96 -13.90 16.82
N ILE A 19 11.93 -13.70 15.97
CA ILE A 19 11.70 -14.57 14.82
C ILE A 19 12.73 -14.30 13.72
N LEU A 20 12.97 -13.04 13.35
CA LEU A 20 13.84 -12.68 12.22
C LEU A 20 15.27 -13.25 12.35
N PRO A 21 15.97 -13.17 13.50
CA PRO A 21 17.33 -13.70 13.62
C PRO A 21 17.45 -15.22 13.57
N VAL A 22 16.36 -15.95 13.90
CA VAL A 22 16.36 -17.42 13.93
C VAL A 22 16.10 -18.02 12.54
N LEU A 23 15.55 -17.24 11.62
CA LEU A 23 15.25 -17.72 10.27
C LEU A 23 16.51 -17.94 9.44
N PRO A 24 16.57 -19.05 8.65
CA PRO A 24 17.71 -19.33 7.79
C PRO A 24 17.85 -18.25 6.70
N ASP A 25 19.09 -17.91 6.39
CA ASP A 25 19.45 -16.92 5.36
C ASP A 25 19.96 -17.64 4.11
N GLU A 26 19.12 -18.52 3.59
CA GLU A 26 19.40 -19.30 2.38
C GLU A 26 18.17 -19.29 1.48
N ALA A 27 18.39 -19.29 0.17
CA ALA A 27 17.33 -19.27 -0.81
C ALA A 27 16.89 -20.71 -1.16
N PHE A 28 15.60 -20.98 -1.08
CA PHE A 28 14.97 -22.27 -1.35
C PHE A 28 14.10 -22.21 -2.62
N GLY A 29 13.74 -23.41 -3.10
CA GLY A 29 12.80 -23.62 -4.20
C GLY A 29 13.43 -23.55 -5.59
N PRO A 30 12.63 -23.85 -6.65
CA PRO A 30 13.15 -24.03 -8.01
C PRO A 30 13.73 -22.75 -8.63
N HIS A 31 13.30 -21.56 -8.18
CA HIS A 31 13.78 -20.27 -8.70
C HIS A 31 14.78 -19.59 -7.76
N LEU A 32 15.13 -20.22 -6.62
CA LEU A 32 16.03 -19.66 -5.59
C LEU A 32 15.64 -18.22 -5.16
N VAL A 33 14.35 -17.99 -4.94
CA VAL A 33 13.81 -16.70 -4.51
C VAL A 33 13.15 -16.72 -3.13
N LEU A 34 12.91 -17.92 -2.58
CA LEU A 34 12.27 -18.09 -1.29
C LEU A 34 13.32 -18.13 -0.18
N ASN A 35 13.79 -16.98 0.25
CA ASN A 35 14.66 -16.85 1.42
C ASN A 35 13.79 -16.48 2.64
N PRO A 36 13.65 -17.36 3.67
CA PRO A 36 12.79 -17.10 4.82
C PRO A 36 13.15 -15.82 5.59
N ARG A 37 14.46 -15.54 5.78
CA ARG A 37 14.91 -14.34 6.47
C ARG A 37 14.57 -13.09 5.67
N GLU A 38 14.76 -13.11 4.37
CA GLU A 38 14.44 -11.97 3.50
C GLU A 38 12.92 -11.72 3.41
N ILE A 39 12.12 -12.80 3.27
CA ILE A 39 10.67 -12.71 3.30
C ILE A 39 10.22 -12.10 4.63
N TRP A 40 10.78 -12.57 5.74
CA TRP A 40 10.42 -12.08 7.06
C TRP A 40 10.90 -10.63 7.31
N TRP A 41 12.01 -10.24 6.71
CA TRP A 41 12.46 -8.85 6.74
C TRP A 41 11.45 -7.90 6.10
N MET A 42 10.79 -8.33 4.99
CA MET A 42 9.70 -7.56 4.38
C MET A 42 8.47 -7.48 5.31
N VAL A 43 8.16 -8.57 6.02
CA VAL A 43 7.12 -8.55 7.07
C VAL A 43 7.45 -7.51 8.15
N VAL A 44 8.68 -7.49 8.65
CA VAL A 44 9.13 -6.52 9.66
C VAL A 44 9.00 -5.08 9.13
N LEU A 45 9.39 -4.84 7.90
CA LEU A 45 9.30 -3.52 7.27
C LEU A 45 7.84 -3.03 7.22
N ILE A 46 6.93 -3.83 6.69
CA ILE A 46 5.52 -3.44 6.52
C ILE A 46 4.81 -3.29 7.85
N VAL A 47 4.99 -4.26 8.76
CA VAL A 47 4.40 -4.19 10.11
C VAL A 47 4.95 -3.00 10.88
N GLY A 48 6.26 -2.68 10.72
CA GLY A 48 6.91 -1.53 11.33
C GLY A 48 6.34 -0.20 10.85
N ILE A 49 6.14 -0.04 9.54
CA ILE A 49 5.50 1.15 8.97
C ILE A 49 4.06 1.30 9.51
N GLY A 50 3.29 0.21 9.50
CA GLY A 50 1.92 0.20 10.02
C GLY A 50 1.87 0.53 11.52
N LEU A 51 2.79 -0.03 12.32
CA LEU A 51 2.87 0.25 13.76
C LEU A 51 3.26 1.70 14.02
N ALA A 52 4.18 2.27 13.26
CA ALA A 52 4.53 3.69 13.38
C ALA A 52 3.32 4.59 13.10
N GLY A 53 2.51 4.28 12.09
CA GLY A 53 1.24 4.95 11.81
C GLY A 53 0.24 4.78 12.97
N TYR A 54 0.10 3.57 13.52
CA TYR A 54 -0.77 3.29 14.66
C TYR A 54 -0.37 4.06 15.93
N VAL A 55 0.91 4.07 16.27
CA VAL A 55 1.43 4.84 17.42
C VAL A 55 1.19 6.33 17.22
N SER A 56 1.45 6.85 16.01
CA SER A 56 1.17 8.25 15.67
C SER A 56 -0.33 8.57 15.81
N TYR A 57 -1.21 7.67 15.38
CA TYR A 57 -2.66 7.80 15.60
C TYR A 57 -3.01 7.90 17.09
N LYS A 58 -2.43 7.04 17.93
CA LYS A 58 -2.69 7.07 19.39
C LYS A 58 -2.19 8.34 20.07
N LEU A 59 -1.07 8.91 19.60
CA LEU A 59 -0.49 10.13 20.18
C LEU A 59 -1.22 11.41 19.72
N PHE A 60 -1.66 11.46 18.47
CA PHE A 60 -2.14 12.69 17.83
C PHE A 60 -3.59 12.61 17.35
N GLY A 61 -4.21 11.41 17.33
CA GLY A 61 -5.48 11.17 16.64
C GLY A 61 -6.75 11.59 17.38
N GLY A 62 -6.68 11.96 18.65
CA GLY A 62 -7.84 12.25 19.50
C GLY A 62 -8.65 13.53 19.19
N GLY A 63 -8.41 14.15 18.05
CA GLY A 63 -9.07 15.32 17.51
C GLY A 63 -8.60 15.55 16.08
N ALA A 64 -8.14 14.45 15.46
CA ALA A 64 -7.55 14.48 14.13
C ALA A 64 -8.57 15.01 13.12
N GLY A 65 -8.27 16.13 12.51
CA GLY A 65 -8.99 16.61 11.34
C GLY A 65 -8.86 15.63 10.16
N VAL A 66 -9.64 15.87 9.12
CA VAL A 66 -9.74 15.04 7.90
C VAL A 66 -8.36 14.65 7.33
N VAL A 67 -7.43 15.60 7.30
CA VAL A 67 -6.08 15.39 6.75
C VAL A 67 -5.30 14.36 7.58
N LEU A 68 -5.29 14.52 8.89
CA LEU A 68 -4.55 13.63 9.79
C LEU A 68 -5.17 12.23 9.78
N ALA A 69 -6.51 12.12 9.72
CA ALA A 69 -7.20 10.84 9.57
C ALA A 69 -6.79 10.11 8.28
N GLY A 70 -6.70 10.83 7.15
CA GLY A 70 -6.22 10.27 5.88
C GLY A 70 -4.76 9.84 5.94
N ILE A 71 -3.87 10.68 6.48
CA ILE A 71 -2.44 10.36 6.61
C ILE A 71 -2.23 9.13 7.49
N LEU A 72 -2.78 9.11 8.70
CA LEU A 72 -2.61 8.00 9.63
C LEU A 72 -3.26 6.71 9.10
N GLY A 73 -4.44 6.83 8.50
CA GLY A 73 -5.11 5.72 7.84
C GLY A 73 -4.28 5.13 6.70
N GLY A 74 -3.68 5.98 5.87
CA GLY A 74 -2.80 5.57 4.77
C GLY A 74 -1.49 4.92 5.24
N LEU A 75 -0.93 5.39 6.35
CA LEU A 75 0.26 4.79 6.97
C LEU A 75 -0.03 3.39 7.54
N ILE A 76 -1.20 3.20 8.15
CA ILE A 76 -1.61 1.91 8.72
C ILE A 76 -2.05 0.96 7.58
N SER A 77 -3.10 1.33 6.87
CA SER A 77 -3.64 0.59 5.73
C SER A 77 -4.67 1.42 4.98
N SER A 78 -4.34 1.85 3.78
CA SER A 78 -5.26 2.62 2.93
C SER A 78 -6.50 1.80 2.50
N THR A 79 -6.37 0.48 2.37
CA THR A 79 -7.48 -0.43 2.07
C THR A 79 -8.42 -0.57 3.25
N ALA A 80 -7.91 -0.82 4.46
CA ALA A 80 -8.71 -0.89 5.68
C ALA A 80 -9.43 0.45 5.94
N THR A 81 -8.75 1.57 5.73
CA THR A 81 -9.32 2.92 5.81
C THR A 81 -10.48 3.07 4.81
N THR A 82 -10.31 2.64 3.56
CA THR A 82 -11.38 2.68 2.55
C THR A 82 -12.60 1.86 3.00
N VAL A 83 -12.39 0.64 3.50
CA VAL A 83 -13.47 -0.23 3.99
C VAL A 83 -14.20 0.41 5.18
N ALA A 84 -13.45 0.93 6.17
CA ALA A 84 -14.02 1.53 7.38
C ALA A 84 -14.90 2.75 7.04
N TYR A 85 -14.39 3.66 6.20
CA TYR A 85 -15.14 4.84 5.80
C TYR A 85 -16.29 4.54 4.84
N ALA A 86 -16.15 3.55 3.95
CA ALA A 86 -17.26 3.09 3.11
C ALA A 86 -18.42 2.56 3.94
N ARG A 87 -18.16 1.70 4.95
CA ARG A 87 -19.19 1.20 5.87
C ARG A 87 -19.85 2.33 6.66
N ARG A 88 -19.07 3.30 7.15
CA ARG A 88 -19.60 4.47 7.85
C ARG A 88 -20.56 5.29 6.99
N VAL A 89 -20.24 5.48 5.70
CA VAL A 89 -21.13 6.17 4.75
C VAL A 89 -22.43 5.41 4.51
N LYS A 90 -22.41 4.08 4.58
CA LYS A 90 -23.62 3.28 4.48
C LYS A 90 -24.58 3.52 5.66
N GLU A 91 -24.04 3.77 6.86
CA GLU A 91 -24.81 4.11 8.06
C GLU A 91 -25.18 5.60 8.10
N ASN A 92 -24.30 6.47 7.64
CA ASN A 92 -24.48 7.92 7.58
C ASN A 92 -24.11 8.46 6.19
N PRO A 93 -25.05 8.57 5.24
CA PRO A 93 -24.79 9.05 3.88
C PRO A 93 -24.22 10.48 3.79
N GLU A 94 -24.46 11.33 4.78
CA GLU A 94 -23.95 12.72 4.81
C GLU A 94 -22.42 12.75 4.95
N ALA A 95 -21.81 11.70 5.50
CA ALA A 95 -20.37 11.56 5.62
C ALA A 95 -19.64 11.25 4.30
N ALA A 96 -20.37 11.08 3.17
CA ALA A 96 -19.76 10.63 1.90
C ALA A 96 -18.68 11.59 1.37
N SER A 97 -18.83 12.90 1.57
CA SER A 97 -17.85 13.88 1.14
C SER A 97 -16.56 13.75 1.93
N LEU A 98 -16.66 13.79 3.24
CA LEU A 98 -15.54 13.64 4.17
C LEU A 98 -14.82 12.30 3.98
N ALA A 99 -15.58 11.21 3.87
CA ALA A 99 -15.03 9.88 3.63
C ALA A 99 -14.23 9.81 2.32
N ALA A 100 -14.70 10.44 1.25
CA ALA A 100 -14.00 10.48 -0.04
C ALA A 100 -12.65 11.18 0.10
N VAL A 101 -12.59 12.33 0.77
CA VAL A 101 -11.33 13.05 1.01
C VAL A 101 -10.34 12.20 1.79
N ILE A 102 -10.79 11.55 2.88
CA ILE A 102 -9.93 10.69 3.70
C ILE A 102 -9.40 9.50 2.89
N ILE A 103 -10.24 8.85 2.08
CA ILE A 103 -9.86 7.72 1.24
C ILE A 103 -8.81 8.13 0.20
N VAL A 104 -8.95 9.32 -0.41
CA VAL A 104 -7.99 9.81 -1.41
C VAL A 104 -6.67 10.18 -0.74
N ILE A 105 -6.66 10.85 0.40
CA ILE A 105 -5.45 11.16 1.17
C ILE A 105 -4.76 9.85 1.60
N ALA A 106 -5.50 8.88 2.14
CA ALA A 106 -4.93 7.60 2.55
C ALA A 106 -4.29 6.83 1.37
N SER A 107 -4.90 6.92 0.18
CA SER A 107 -4.35 6.32 -1.04
C SER A 107 -3.11 7.07 -1.56
N THR A 108 -3.07 8.39 -1.37
CA THR A 108 -1.88 9.21 -1.68
C THR A 108 -0.71 8.87 -0.76
N VAL A 109 -0.97 8.68 0.53
CA VAL A 109 0.06 8.22 1.48
C VAL A 109 0.56 6.82 1.13
N ALA A 110 -0.34 5.92 0.72
CA ALA A 110 0.08 4.60 0.23
C ALA A 110 0.98 4.69 -1.02
N ALA A 111 0.70 5.62 -1.95
CA ALA A 111 1.56 5.87 -3.11
C ALA A 111 2.96 6.38 -2.70
N ALA A 112 3.04 7.27 -1.71
CA ALA A 112 4.32 7.71 -1.15
C ALA A 112 5.06 6.57 -0.44
N ARG A 113 4.34 5.69 0.27
CA ARG A 113 4.89 4.52 0.97
C ARG A 113 5.57 3.55 0.00
N VAL A 114 5.00 3.31 -1.17
CA VAL A 114 5.62 2.50 -2.23
C VAL A 114 7.02 2.99 -2.59
N ILE A 115 7.23 4.31 -2.67
CA ILE A 115 8.55 4.89 -2.95
C ILE A 115 9.53 4.64 -1.78
N VAL A 116 9.05 4.78 -0.55
CA VAL A 116 9.84 4.49 0.66
C VAL A 116 10.23 3.01 0.73
N GLU A 117 9.34 2.11 0.37
CA GLU A 117 9.60 0.67 0.30
C GLU A 117 10.69 0.34 -0.72
N VAL A 118 10.63 0.91 -1.93
CA VAL A 118 11.68 0.75 -2.93
C VAL A 118 13.01 1.30 -2.41
N ALA A 119 13.00 2.47 -1.76
CA ALA A 119 14.21 3.06 -1.17
C ALA A 119 14.83 2.17 -0.08
N ALA A 120 14.00 1.50 0.72
CA ALA A 120 14.44 0.63 1.80
C ALA A 120 15.04 -0.70 1.29
N VAL A 121 14.44 -1.32 0.28
CA VAL A 121 14.81 -2.68 -0.16
C VAL A 121 15.71 -2.72 -1.39
N ALA A 122 15.69 -1.68 -2.21
CA ALA A 122 16.40 -1.62 -3.49
C ALA A 122 16.99 -0.23 -3.78
N PRO A 123 17.82 0.35 -2.88
CA PRO A 123 18.35 1.70 -3.04
C PRO A 123 19.18 1.89 -4.31
N SER A 124 19.79 0.81 -4.84
CA SER A 124 20.59 0.86 -6.06
C SER A 124 19.81 1.23 -7.32
N ILE A 125 18.51 0.93 -7.37
CA ILE A 125 17.65 1.23 -8.53
C ILE A 125 16.72 2.42 -8.28
N LEU A 126 16.74 3.02 -7.09
CA LEU A 126 15.82 4.08 -6.69
C LEU A 126 15.85 5.26 -7.67
N GLY A 127 17.04 5.66 -8.14
CA GLY A 127 17.19 6.79 -9.06
C GLY A 127 16.45 6.63 -10.39
N ALA A 128 16.23 5.39 -10.83
CA ALA A 128 15.50 5.10 -12.07
C ALA A 128 14.01 4.78 -11.83
N VAL A 129 13.67 4.16 -10.69
CA VAL A 129 12.29 3.77 -10.35
C VAL A 129 11.49 4.94 -9.76
N ALA A 130 12.12 5.78 -8.93
CA ALA A 130 11.41 6.84 -8.21
C ALA A 130 10.82 7.94 -9.10
N PRO A 131 11.47 8.46 -10.16
CA PRO A 131 10.96 9.60 -10.90
C PRO A 131 9.53 9.41 -11.44
N PRO A 132 9.17 8.32 -12.17
CA PRO A 132 7.79 8.11 -12.62
C PRO A 132 6.81 7.93 -11.47
N LEU A 133 7.20 7.24 -10.39
CA LEU A 133 6.34 7.04 -9.22
C LEU A 133 6.12 8.35 -8.45
N VAL A 134 7.15 9.20 -8.33
CA VAL A 134 7.03 10.55 -7.72
C VAL A 134 6.12 11.43 -8.55
N ALA A 135 6.26 11.45 -9.89
CA ALA A 135 5.39 12.22 -10.77
C ALA A 135 3.92 11.82 -10.57
N TRP A 136 3.63 10.52 -10.50
CA TRP A 136 2.30 10.02 -10.21
C TRP A 136 1.83 10.35 -8.78
N CYS A 137 2.71 10.21 -7.78
CA CYS A 137 2.40 10.56 -6.39
C CYS A 137 2.06 12.06 -6.25
N LEU A 138 2.78 12.95 -6.94
CA LEU A 138 2.49 14.38 -6.97
C LEU A 138 1.09 14.67 -7.56
N LEU A 139 0.68 13.94 -8.59
CA LEU A 139 -0.68 14.02 -9.12
C LEU A 139 -1.71 13.60 -8.05
N MET A 140 -1.46 12.52 -7.30
CA MET A 140 -2.31 12.10 -6.19
C MET A 140 -2.38 13.17 -5.08
N VAL A 141 -1.26 13.81 -4.76
CA VAL A 141 -1.21 14.93 -3.81
C VAL A 141 -2.08 16.09 -4.31
N LEU A 142 -1.96 16.44 -5.59
CA LEU A 142 -2.77 17.50 -6.20
C LEU A 142 -4.28 17.18 -6.11
N MET A 143 -4.66 15.93 -6.38
CA MET A 143 -6.05 15.48 -6.22
C MET A 143 -6.53 15.57 -4.77
N SER A 144 -5.69 15.21 -3.81
CA SER A 144 -6.00 15.35 -2.38
C SER A 144 -6.21 16.79 -1.97
N ILE A 145 -5.33 17.70 -2.42
CA ILE A 145 -5.44 19.14 -2.13
C ILE A 145 -6.71 19.73 -2.77
N THR A 146 -6.98 19.41 -4.03
CA THR A 146 -8.19 19.91 -4.71
C THR A 146 -9.45 19.47 -4.00
N MET A 147 -9.54 18.19 -3.60
CA MET A 147 -10.68 17.71 -2.83
C MET A 147 -10.84 18.43 -1.50
N LEU A 148 -9.74 18.67 -0.75
CA LEU A 148 -9.76 19.43 0.49
C LEU A 148 -10.24 20.87 0.32
N MET A 149 -9.87 21.53 -0.78
CA MET A 149 -10.27 22.91 -1.05
C MET A 149 -11.75 23.06 -1.37
N PHE A 150 -12.34 22.05 -2.02
CA PHE A 150 -13.76 22.07 -2.39
C PHE A 150 -14.69 21.47 -1.34
N ASP A 151 -14.14 20.71 -0.37
CA ASP A 151 -14.92 20.12 0.72
C ASP A 151 -14.83 20.98 1.99
N LYS A 152 -15.98 21.54 2.39
CA LYS A 152 -16.12 22.40 3.58
C LYS A 152 -16.55 21.63 4.84
N THR A 153 -16.59 20.31 4.80
CA THR A 153 -17.05 19.48 5.92
C THR A 153 -16.01 19.46 7.05
N GLN A 154 -16.44 19.77 8.26
CA GLN A 154 -15.63 19.59 9.48
C GLN A 154 -15.66 18.13 9.89
N GLY A 155 -14.47 17.59 10.21
CA GLY A 155 -14.28 16.18 10.43
C GLY A 155 -14.81 15.66 11.77
N ASP A 156 -15.41 14.52 11.70
CA ASP A 156 -15.70 13.65 12.85
C ASP A 156 -14.49 12.79 13.25
N ALA A 157 -14.58 12.19 14.43
CA ALA A 157 -13.54 11.28 14.93
C ALA A 157 -13.21 10.14 13.96
N MET A 158 -11.94 9.81 13.86
CA MET A 158 -11.45 8.70 13.04
C MET A 158 -12.00 7.36 13.57
N PRO A 159 -12.44 6.43 12.72
CA PRO A 159 -12.80 5.08 13.15
C PRO A 159 -11.64 4.40 13.88
N GLU A 160 -11.95 3.54 14.83
CA GLU A 160 -10.94 2.77 15.55
C GLU A 160 -10.15 1.91 14.56
N GLN A 161 -8.83 2.05 14.57
CA GLN A 161 -7.93 1.32 13.68
C GLN A 161 -7.51 0.00 14.32
N GLU A 162 -7.51 -1.07 13.52
CA GLU A 162 -7.00 -2.35 13.95
C GLU A 162 -5.48 -2.29 14.15
N ASN A 163 -4.99 -3.10 15.10
CA ASN A 163 -3.56 -3.18 15.38
C ASN A 163 -2.82 -3.89 14.23
N PRO A 164 -1.91 -3.20 13.50
CA PRO A 164 -1.18 -3.81 12.38
C PRO A 164 -0.13 -4.86 12.81
N ALA A 165 0.24 -4.91 14.09
CA ALA A 165 1.24 -5.83 14.62
C ALA A 165 0.64 -7.18 15.07
N GLU A 166 -0.49 -7.61 14.51
CA GLU A 166 -1.02 -8.94 14.75
C GLU A 166 -0.18 -10.01 14.03
N LEU A 167 0.26 -11.04 14.78
CA LEU A 167 1.07 -12.13 14.22
C LEU A 167 0.35 -12.84 13.05
N LYS A 168 -0.98 -12.97 13.13
CA LYS A 168 -1.78 -13.53 12.04
C LYS A 168 -1.66 -12.69 10.76
N SER A 169 -1.79 -11.38 10.87
CA SER A 169 -1.64 -10.45 9.73
C SER A 169 -0.22 -10.48 9.15
N ALA A 170 0.79 -10.54 10.03
CA ALA A 170 2.19 -10.68 9.64
C ALA A 170 2.45 -11.99 8.86
N LEU A 171 1.91 -13.12 9.32
CA LEU A 171 2.02 -14.41 8.64
C LEU A 171 1.30 -14.43 7.29
N ILE A 172 0.10 -13.84 7.23
CA ILE A 172 -0.65 -13.73 5.96
C ILE A 172 0.15 -12.88 4.97
N PHE A 173 0.68 -11.72 5.39
CA PHE A 173 1.51 -10.88 4.52
C PHE A 173 2.75 -11.63 4.04
N GLY A 174 3.47 -12.31 4.93
CA GLY A 174 4.64 -13.12 4.56
C GLY A 174 4.32 -14.22 3.55
N ALA A 175 3.17 -14.91 3.72
CA ALA A 175 2.72 -15.94 2.78
C ALA A 175 2.33 -15.34 1.42
N VAL A 176 1.60 -14.22 1.41
CA VAL A 176 1.24 -13.49 0.18
C VAL A 176 2.50 -12.99 -0.53
N TYR A 177 3.44 -12.40 0.20
CA TYR A 177 4.72 -11.95 -0.36
C TYR A 177 5.52 -13.11 -0.96
N ALA A 178 5.65 -14.24 -0.23
CA ALA A 178 6.33 -15.44 -0.73
C ALA A 178 5.67 -15.99 -2.01
N LEU A 179 4.34 -16.00 -2.06
CA LEU A 179 3.59 -16.41 -3.25
C LEU A 179 3.85 -15.46 -4.43
N ILE A 180 3.82 -14.15 -4.20
CA ILE A 180 4.01 -13.14 -5.25
C ILE A 180 5.44 -13.16 -5.77
N ILE A 181 6.48 -13.23 -4.90
CA ILE A 181 7.87 -13.29 -5.37
C ILE A 181 8.13 -14.58 -6.15
N PHE A 182 7.56 -15.71 -5.72
CA PHE A 182 7.64 -16.98 -6.45
C PHE A 182 6.93 -16.90 -7.80
N ALA A 183 5.68 -16.40 -7.83
CA ALA A 183 4.90 -16.26 -9.05
C ALA A 183 5.59 -15.29 -10.04
N THR A 184 6.18 -14.21 -9.55
CA THR A 184 6.91 -13.23 -10.36
C THR A 184 8.16 -13.85 -10.99
N ALA A 185 8.93 -14.62 -10.22
CA ALA A 185 10.10 -15.31 -10.73
C ALA A 185 9.72 -16.42 -11.74
N ALA A 186 8.73 -17.24 -11.42
CA ALA A 186 8.24 -18.28 -12.29
C ALA A 186 7.67 -17.73 -13.60
N ALA A 187 6.83 -16.71 -13.54
CA ALA A 187 6.25 -16.08 -14.72
C ALA A 187 7.33 -15.50 -15.64
N LYS A 188 8.35 -14.87 -15.07
CA LYS A 188 9.48 -14.36 -15.84
C LYS A 188 10.23 -15.50 -16.54
N ASP A 189 10.55 -16.57 -15.81
CA ASP A 189 11.35 -17.68 -16.34
C ASP A 189 10.60 -18.47 -17.42
N TYR A 190 9.27 -18.66 -17.30
CA TYR A 190 8.46 -19.41 -18.26
C TYR A 190 7.88 -18.59 -19.40
N PHE A 191 7.51 -17.33 -19.15
CA PHE A 191 6.75 -16.50 -20.09
C PHE A 191 7.46 -15.17 -20.45
N GLY A 192 8.64 -14.91 -19.85
CA GLY A 192 9.39 -13.67 -20.06
C GLY A 192 8.84 -12.48 -19.28
N GLY A 193 9.46 -11.32 -19.49
CA GLY A 193 9.16 -10.10 -18.71
C GLY A 193 7.72 -9.59 -18.84
N GLN A 194 7.04 -9.86 -19.96
CA GLN A 194 5.65 -9.40 -20.18
C GLN A 194 4.63 -10.04 -19.23
N ALA A 195 4.88 -11.25 -18.74
CA ALA A 195 3.99 -11.91 -17.80
C ALA A 195 3.88 -11.17 -16.44
N LEU A 196 4.88 -10.35 -16.11
CA LEU A 196 4.88 -9.56 -14.87
C LEU A 196 3.75 -8.55 -14.82
N TYR A 197 3.32 -8.02 -15.96
CA TYR A 197 2.18 -7.11 -16.04
C TYR A 197 0.86 -7.81 -15.64
N GLY A 198 0.70 -9.08 -16.03
CA GLY A 198 -0.44 -9.90 -15.59
C GLY A 198 -0.46 -10.12 -14.08
N ILE A 199 0.71 -10.38 -13.48
CA ILE A 199 0.84 -10.51 -12.02
C ILE A 199 0.51 -9.18 -11.32
N ALA A 200 0.96 -8.04 -11.88
CA ALA A 200 0.64 -6.73 -11.34
C ALA A 200 -0.87 -6.47 -11.29
N LEU A 201 -1.60 -6.87 -12.34
CA LEU A 201 -3.06 -6.74 -12.38
C LEU A 201 -3.72 -7.54 -11.25
N VAL A 202 -3.31 -8.78 -11.02
CA VAL A 202 -3.88 -9.62 -9.95
C VAL A 202 -3.45 -9.13 -8.57
N SER A 203 -2.17 -8.83 -8.39
CA SER A 203 -1.62 -8.40 -7.10
C SER A 203 -2.20 -7.06 -6.63
N GLY A 204 -2.49 -6.14 -7.54
CA GLY A 204 -3.09 -4.85 -7.20
C GLY A 204 -4.46 -4.96 -6.50
N PHE A 205 -5.22 -6.05 -6.74
CA PHE A 205 -6.46 -6.34 -6.01
C PHE A 205 -6.20 -6.86 -4.59
N VAL A 206 -5.05 -7.50 -4.35
CA VAL A 206 -4.73 -8.14 -3.07
C VAL A 206 -3.88 -7.20 -2.22
N ASP A 207 -2.69 -6.85 -2.71
CA ASP A 207 -1.71 -6.05 -1.98
C ASP A 207 -0.67 -5.45 -2.94
N VAL A 208 -0.49 -4.13 -2.85
CA VAL A 208 0.53 -3.40 -3.64
C VAL A 208 1.91 -3.54 -3.00
N ASP A 209 1.98 -3.62 -1.67
CA ASP A 209 3.25 -3.66 -0.96
C ASP A 209 4.05 -4.92 -1.33
N ALA A 210 3.37 -6.08 -1.36
CA ALA A 210 4.02 -7.34 -1.68
C ALA A 210 4.57 -7.39 -3.12
N ILE A 211 3.85 -6.88 -4.13
CA ILE A 211 4.34 -6.83 -5.52
C ILE A 211 5.45 -5.78 -5.67
N THR A 212 5.36 -4.64 -4.98
CA THR A 212 6.39 -3.60 -4.94
C THR A 212 7.71 -4.15 -4.43
N LEU A 213 7.70 -4.76 -3.23
CA LEU A 213 8.88 -5.29 -2.58
C LEU A 213 9.52 -6.43 -3.40
N SER A 214 8.69 -7.37 -3.92
CA SER A 214 9.19 -8.49 -4.71
C SER A 214 9.82 -8.02 -6.03
N THR A 215 9.15 -7.12 -6.75
CA THR A 215 9.64 -6.61 -8.04
C THR A 215 10.88 -5.74 -7.87
N ALA A 216 10.91 -4.86 -6.86
CA ALA A 216 12.07 -4.04 -6.55
C ALA A 216 13.31 -4.88 -6.22
N ARG A 217 13.15 -5.95 -5.42
CA ARG A 217 14.26 -6.87 -5.11
C ARG A 217 14.76 -7.63 -6.33
N LEU A 218 13.86 -8.16 -7.15
CA LEU A 218 14.25 -8.87 -8.37
C LEU A 218 14.96 -7.93 -9.36
N ALA A 219 14.57 -6.65 -9.42
CA ALA A 219 15.25 -5.66 -10.25
C ALA A 219 16.62 -5.28 -9.68
N ALA A 220 16.76 -5.11 -8.36
CA ALA A 220 18.05 -4.88 -7.71
C ALA A 220 19.01 -6.05 -7.89
N ALA A 221 18.48 -7.28 -7.94
CA ALA A 221 19.24 -8.51 -8.25
C ALA A 221 19.46 -8.71 -9.77
N GLN A 222 19.14 -7.73 -10.62
CA GLN A 222 19.26 -7.79 -12.09
C GLN A 222 18.44 -8.93 -12.74
N ARG A 223 17.46 -9.48 -12.05
CA ARG A 223 16.56 -10.53 -12.56
C ARG A 223 15.36 -9.96 -13.33
N VAL A 224 15.04 -8.69 -13.14
CA VAL A 224 14.00 -7.94 -13.84
C VAL A 224 14.59 -6.61 -14.30
N GLU A 225 14.22 -6.14 -15.47
CA GLU A 225 14.63 -4.81 -15.95
C GLU A 225 14.02 -3.71 -15.08
N VAL A 226 14.78 -2.65 -14.81
CA VAL A 226 14.35 -1.54 -13.96
C VAL A 226 13.11 -0.83 -14.55
N THR A 227 13.05 -0.73 -15.87
CA THR A 227 11.89 -0.18 -16.59
C THR A 227 10.64 -1.02 -16.32
N THR A 228 10.74 -2.34 -16.46
CA THR A 228 9.64 -3.25 -16.14
C THR A 228 9.23 -3.14 -14.66
N ALA A 229 10.19 -2.95 -13.75
CA ALA A 229 9.91 -2.88 -12.33
C ALA A 229 9.01 -1.68 -11.98
N TRP A 230 9.35 -0.45 -12.38
CA TRP A 230 8.50 0.69 -12.07
C TRP A 230 7.13 0.62 -12.76
N GLN A 231 7.07 0.08 -13.98
CA GLN A 231 5.80 -0.13 -14.69
C GLN A 231 4.89 -1.11 -13.97
N VAL A 232 5.41 -2.26 -13.53
CA VAL A 232 4.68 -3.26 -12.75
C VAL A 232 4.15 -2.68 -11.44
N ILE A 233 4.99 -1.94 -10.71
CA ILE A 233 4.61 -1.27 -9.46
C ILE A 233 3.50 -0.24 -9.71
N LEU A 234 3.63 0.58 -10.75
CA LEU A 234 2.63 1.58 -11.09
C LEU A 234 1.31 0.91 -11.50
N ILE A 235 1.33 -0.12 -12.36
CA ILE A 235 0.13 -0.87 -12.77
C ILE A 235 -0.59 -1.46 -11.57
N ALA A 236 0.12 -2.12 -10.65
CA ALA A 236 -0.47 -2.66 -9.43
C ALA A 236 -1.12 -1.55 -8.58
N SER A 237 -0.46 -0.39 -8.48
CA SER A 237 -0.99 0.78 -7.77
C SER A 237 -2.28 1.31 -8.41
N LEU A 238 -2.33 1.40 -9.75
CA LEU A 238 -3.53 1.83 -10.47
C LEU A 238 -4.69 0.85 -10.29
N VAL A 239 -4.42 -0.45 -10.36
CA VAL A 239 -5.43 -1.50 -10.10
C VAL A 239 -5.96 -1.41 -8.67
N ASN A 240 -5.10 -1.11 -7.70
CA ASN A 240 -5.51 -0.93 -6.32
C ASN A 240 -6.47 0.27 -6.13
N LEU A 241 -6.31 1.35 -6.91
CA LEU A 241 -7.29 2.44 -6.93
C LEU A 241 -8.65 1.98 -7.48
N VAL A 242 -8.66 1.16 -8.55
CA VAL A 242 -9.88 0.56 -9.09
C VAL A 242 -10.57 -0.32 -8.05
N PHE A 243 -9.81 -1.16 -7.35
CA PHE A 243 -10.32 -1.99 -6.26
C PHE A 243 -10.97 -1.15 -5.15
N LYS A 244 -10.30 -0.08 -4.69
CA LYS A 244 -10.84 0.81 -3.66
C LYS A 244 -12.10 1.54 -4.11
N ALA A 245 -12.17 1.96 -5.38
CA ALA A 245 -13.40 2.51 -5.95
C ALA A 245 -14.54 1.48 -5.92
N GLY A 246 -14.26 0.22 -6.24
CA GLY A 246 -15.21 -0.90 -6.11
C GLY A 246 -15.67 -1.11 -4.66
N VAL A 247 -14.77 -1.02 -3.69
CA VAL A 247 -15.11 -1.07 -2.25
C VAL A 247 -16.01 0.09 -1.86
N ALA A 248 -15.71 1.31 -2.33
CA ALA A 248 -16.56 2.50 -2.07
C ALA A 248 -17.98 2.32 -2.62
N LEU A 249 -18.12 1.65 -3.76
CA LEU A 249 -19.43 1.35 -4.38
C LEU A 249 -20.21 0.26 -3.61
N THR A 250 -19.53 -0.84 -3.29
CA THR A 250 -20.19 -2.04 -2.76
C THR A 250 -20.48 -1.96 -1.25
N LEU A 251 -19.56 -1.40 -0.50
CA LEU A 251 -19.68 -1.26 0.95
C LEU A 251 -20.16 0.11 1.40
N GLY A 252 -20.07 1.12 0.54
CA GLY A 252 -20.49 2.49 0.83
C GLY A 252 -21.77 2.89 0.09
N SER A 253 -21.66 3.91 -0.76
CA SER A 253 -22.79 4.46 -1.52
C SER A 253 -22.35 4.89 -2.92
N ALA A 254 -23.34 5.04 -3.84
CA ALA A 254 -23.07 5.57 -5.18
C ALA A 254 -22.47 6.99 -5.12
N GLN A 255 -22.85 7.82 -4.14
CA GLN A 255 -22.30 9.15 -3.95
C GLN A 255 -20.83 9.11 -3.55
N LEU A 256 -20.45 8.22 -2.62
CA LEU A 256 -19.06 8.00 -2.24
C LEU A 256 -18.25 7.50 -3.45
N PHE A 257 -18.78 6.50 -4.16
CA PHE A 257 -18.13 5.97 -5.35
C PHE A 257 -17.85 7.05 -6.38
N LEU A 258 -18.83 7.88 -6.74
CA LEU A 258 -18.65 8.93 -7.76
C LEU A 258 -17.54 9.92 -7.35
N ARG A 259 -17.48 10.32 -6.08
CA ARG A 259 -16.44 11.23 -5.57
C ARG A 259 -15.06 10.59 -5.59
N VAL A 260 -14.93 9.36 -5.12
CA VAL A 260 -13.66 8.61 -5.12
C VAL A 260 -13.24 8.30 -6.56
N ALA A 261 -14.17 7.81 -7.39
CA ALA A 261 -13.91 7.45 -8.78
C ALA A 261 -13.51 8.65 -9.65
N SER A 262 -14.02 9.86 -9.39
CA SER A 262 -13.61 11.07 -10.11
C SER A 262 -12.12 11.41 -9.83
N ALA A 263 -11.68 11.37 -8.56
CA ALA A 263 -10.29 11.61 -8.21
C ALA A 263 -9.37 10.48 -8.70
N PHE A 264 -9.76 9.24 -8.47
CA PHE A 264 -8.99 8.08 -8.93
C PHE A 264 -8.95 7.95 -10.45
N GLY A 265 -10.01 8.34 -11.15
CA GLY A 265 -10.04 8.39 -12.61
C GLY A 265 -8.98 9.31 -13.20
N VAL A 266 -8.81 10.51 -12.62
CA VAL A 266 -7.73 11.43 -13.00
C VAL A 266 -6.36 10.83 -12.67
N ALA A 267 -6.20 10.24 -11.49
CA ALA A 267 -4.95 9.60 -11.09
C ALA A 267 -4.59 8.40 -11.98
N ILE A 268 -5.59 7.60 -12.37
CA ILE A 268 -5.42 6.47 -13.30
C ILE A 268 -5.04 6.97 -14.69
N ALA A 269 -5.74 7.99 -15.21
CA ALA A 269 -5.43 8.57 -16.51
C ALA A 269 -3.99 9.13 -16.54
N GLY A 270 -3.58 9.86 -15.48
CA GLY A 270 -2.21 10.34 -15.35
C GLY A 270 -1.19 9.22 -15.25
N GLY A 271 -1.47 8.16 -14.48
CA GLY A 271 -0.62 6.98 -14.38
C GLY A 271 -0.46 6.24 -15.72
N VAL A 272 -1.57 6.08 -16.47
CA VAL A 272 -1.51 5.51 -17.83
C VAL A 272 -0.70 6.40 -18.77
N THR A 273 -0.85 7.72 -18.68
CA THR A 273 -0.01 8.64 -19.46
C THR A 273 1.47 8.48 -19.14
N ILE A 274 1.82 8.34 -17.85
CA ILE A 274 3.21 8.06 -17.43
C ILE A 274 3.69 6.72 -17.98
N LEU A 275 2.88 5.65 -17.95
CA LEU A 275 3.24 4.34 -18.48
C LEU A 275 3.55 4.38 -19.99
N VAL A 276 2.87 5.23 -20.74
CA VAL A 276 3.01 5.32 -22.21
C VAL A 276 4.07 6.34 -22.63
N ALA A 277 4.17 7.47 -21.92
CA ALA A 277 4.97 8.61 -22.34
C ALA A 277 6.30 8.76 -21.59
N TRP A 278 6.53 8.02 -20.51
CA TRP A 278 7.79 8.11 -19.76
C TRP A 278 8.93 7.50 -20.56
N PRO A 279 10.05 8.24 -20.72
CA PRO A 279 11.21 7.81 -21.53
C PRO A 279 11.94 6.61 -20.96
#